data_1fbb6411e22b9f2a3d086c1235beba3d
#
_entry.id   1fbb6411e22b9f2a3d086c1235beba3d
#
_cell.length_a   1.000
_cell.length_b   1.000
_cell.length_c   1.000
_cell.angle_alpha   90.00
_cell.angle_beta   90.00
_cell.angle_gamma   90.00
#
_symmetry.space_group_name_H-M   'P 1'
#
loop_
_entity.id
_entity.type
_entity.pdbx_description
1 polymer ?
#
loop_
_entity_poly.entity_id
_entity_poly.type
_entity_poly.pdbx_seq_one_letter_code
_entity_poly.pdbx_strand_id
1 'polypeptide(L)'
;MGRQSTRANKNIYQICREECELTREKASEMMTGVSASRIEKIEYNLQDPTPYDIVQMADCYKRPDLCNYYCSHKCEIGYRYVPEIEMSELSSIILETIASLDEINPLTGRLIQIARDGKITDDEIKDFAFISHKLDKVSVAIDVLNLWVNKTASENNINIDMLNIEKEKLDK
;
A
#
# COMPACT_ATOMS: atom_id res chain seq x y z
N MET A 1 17.89 -24.87 6.57
CA MET A 1 18.05 -23.86 5.50
C MET A 1 17.37 -24.39 4.25
N GLY A 2 16.29 -23.75 3.80
CA GLY A 2 15.62 -24.09 2.55
C GLY A 2 16.50 -23.66 1.37
N ARG A 3 16.64 -24.54 0.38
CA ARG A 3 17.43 -24.27 -0.82
C ARG A 3 16.71 -23.19 -1.65
N GLN A 4 17.28 -22.01 -1.80
CA GLN A 4 16.73 -20.97 -2.67
C GLN A 4 16.61 -21.49 -4.11
N SER A 5 15.47 -21.19 -4.76
CA SER A 5 15.26 -21.56 -6.16
C SER A 5 16.23 -20.81 -7.06
N THR A 6 16.86 -21.53 -7.99
CA THR A 6 17.78 -20.96 -9.01
C THR A 6 17.06 -20.34 -10.20
N ARG A 7 15.72 -20.22 -10.16
CA ARG A 7 14.90 -19.70 -11.26
C ARG A 7 15.19 -18.20 -11.47
N ALA A 8 15.41 -17.79 -12.73
CA ALA A 8 15.73 -16.41 -13.10
C ALA A 8 14.51 -15.46 -13.00
N ASN A 9 13.29 -15.95 -13.23
CA ASN A 9 12.06 -15.15 -13.25
C ASN A 9 11.14 -15.51 -12.06
N LYS A 10 11.48 -15.02 -10.87
CA LYS A 10 10.64 -15.15 -9.68
C LYS A 10 9.62 -14.02 -9.65
N ASN A 11 8.38 -14.32 -9.28
CA ASN A 11 7.40 -13.27 -9.01
C ASN A 11 7.59 -12.68 -7.61
N ILE A 12 6.90 -11.58 -7.32
CA ILE A 12 7.05 -10.86 -6.04
C ILE A 12 6.74 -11.75 -4.83
N TYR A 13 5.77 -12.64 -4.91
CA TYR A 13 5.36 -13.51 -3.81
C TYR A 13 6.45 -14.51 -3.45
N GLN A 14 7.12 -15.09 -4.47
CA GLN A 14 8.26 -15.98 -4.26
C GLN A 14 9.46 -15.23 -3.67
N ILE A 15 9.74 -14.03 -4.16
CA ILE A 15 10.83 -13.18 -3.66
C ILE A 15 10.62 -12.89 -2.18
N CYS A 16 9.44 -12.40 -1.78
CA CYS A 16 9.12 -12.07 -0.39
C CYS A 16 9.24 -13.28 0.54
N ARG A 17 8.78 -14.45 0.13
CA ARG A 17 8.93 -15.66 0.94
C ARG A 17 10.39 -16.05 1.13
N GLU A 18 11.18 -15.99 0.07
CA GLU A 18 12.60 -16.37 0.11
C GLU A 18 13.45 -15.37 0.90
N GLU A 19 13.10 -14.08 0.89
CA GLU A 19 13.70 -13.05 1.75
C GLU A 19 13.46 -13.35 3.24
N CYS A 20 12.32 -13.95 3.57
CA CYS A 20 12.03 -14.44 4.93
C CYS A 20 12.67 -15.80 5.24
N GLU A 21 13.47 -16.38 4.35
CA GLU A 21 14.09 -17.70 4.48
C GLU A 21 13.08 -18.85 4.72
N LEU A 22 11.82 -18.67 4.31
CA LEU A 22 10.76 -19.67 4.47
C LEU A 22 10.69 -20.63 3.30
N THR A 23 10.51 -21.93 3.60
CA THR A 23 10.02 -22.91 2.62
C THR A 23 8.52 -22.73 2.42
N ARG A 24 7.94 -23.26 1.33
CA ARG A 24 6.48 -23.22 1.09
C ARG A 24 5.71 -23.95 2.19
N GLU A 25 6.25 -25.07 2.68
CA GLU A 25 5.67 -25.85 3.77
C GLU A 25 5.60 -25.03 5.06
N LYS A 26 6.71 -24.39 5.45
CA LYS A 26 6.76 -23.53 6.64
C LYS A 26 5.84 -22.32 6.51
N ALA A 27 5.81 -21.68 5.35
CA ALA A 27 4.89 -20.58 5.09
C ALA A 27 3.43 -21.04 5.20
N SER A 28 3.10 -22.20 4.64
CA SER A 28 1.75 -22.79 4.75
C SER A 28 1.34 -23.12 6.20
N GLU A 29 2.27 -23.55 7.05
CA GLU A 29 2.02 -23.80 8.48
C GLU A 29 1.71 -22.50 9.26
N MET A 30 2.26 -21.37 8.81
CA MET A 30 2.05 -20.05 9.42
C MET A 30 0.80 -19.33 8.91
N MET A 31 0.27 -19.76 7.77
CA MET A 31 -0.90 -19.15 7.12
C MET A 31 -2.16 -19.97 7.41
N THR A 32 -3.30 -19.30 7.55
CA THR A 32 -4.58 -19.99 7.69
C THR A 32 -5.18 -20.27 6.31
N GLY A 33 -5.43 -21.54 6.00
CA GLY A 33 -6.15 -21.95 4.79
C GLY A 33 -5.38 -21.81 3.47
N VAL A 34 -4.08 -21.53 3.50
CA VAL A 34 -3.22 -21.43 2.29
C VAL A 34 -2.22 -22.58 2.30
N SER A 35 -2.44 -23.59 1.45
CA SER A 35 -1.56 -24.77 1.36
C SER A 35 -0.25 -24.48 0.61
N ALA A 36 0.79 -25.27 0.86
CA ALA A 36 2.07 -25.20 0.14
C ALA A 36 1.89 -25.34 -1.38
N SER A 37 0.96 -26.21 -1.83
CA SER A 37 0.61 -26.34 -3.25
C SER A 37 -0.08 -25.08 -3.81
N ARG A 38 -0.89 -24.38 -3.00
CA ARG A 38 -1.49 -23.12 -3.38
C ARG A 38 -0.43 -22.04 -3.57
N ILE A 39 0.51 -21.93 -2.60
CA ILE A 39 1.66 -21.01 -2.68
C ILE A 39 2.47 -21.30 -3.94
N GLU A 40 2.78 -22.57 -4.23
CA GLU A 40 3.54 -22.94 -5.43
C GLU A 40 2.87 -22.50 -6.72
N LYS A 41 1.55 -22.72 -6.85
CA LYS A 41 0.79 -22.30 -8.05
C LYS A 41 0.81 -20.79 -8.24
N ILE A 42 0.69 -20.02 -7.16
CA ILE A 42 0.77 -18.55 -7.19
C ILE A 42 2.19 -18.12 -7.60
N GLU A 43 3.23 -18.69 -7.00
CA GLU A 43 4.62 -18.34 -7.31
C GLU A 43 5.03 -18.67 -8.75
N TYR A 44 4.41 -19.69 -9.34
CA TYR A 44 4.63 -20.08 -10.73
C TYR A 44 3.68 -19.40 -11.73
N ASN A 45 2.82 -18.49 -11.27
CA ASN A 45 1.78 -17.86 -12.07
C ASN A 45 0.84 -18.87 -12.77
N LEU A 46 0.65 -20.04 -12.15
CA LEU A 46 -0.28 -21.06 -12.63
C LEU A 46 -1.70 -20.82 -12.13
N GLN A 47 -1.85 -19.99 -11.11
CA GLN A 47 -3.13 -19.60 -10.55
C GLN A 47 -3.00 -18.22 -9.92
N ASP A 48 -3.93 -17.30 -10.22
CA ASP A 48 -3.96 -15.99 -9.61
C ASP A 48 -4.30 -16.10 -8.11
N PRO A 49 -3.65 -15.29 -7.25
CA PRO A 49 -3.99 -15.21 -5.86
C PRO A 49 -5.36 -14.57 -5.65
N THR A 50 -6.04 -14.95 -4.60
CA THR A 50 -7.22 -14.24 -4.09
C THR A 50 -6.80 -13.15 -3.10
N PRO A 51 -7.67 -12.15 -2.80
CA PRO A 51 -7.39 -11.17 -1.74
C PRO A 51 -7.05 -11.84 -0.41
N TYR A 52 -7.69 -12.97 -0.09
CA TYR A 52 -7.41 -13.74 1.12
C TYR A 52 -5.98 -14.31 1.14
N ASP A 53 -5.54 -14.92 0.02
CA ASP A 53 -4.16 -15.43 -0.10
C ASP A 53 -3.16 -14.30 0.14
N ILE A 54 -3.42 -13.12 -0.42
CA ILE A 54 -2.51 -11.98 -0.31
C ILE A 54 -2.40 -11.46 1.13
N VAL A 55 -3.52 -11.34 1.84
CA VAL A 55 -3.51 -10.93 3.26
C VAL A 55 -2.67 -11.93 4.07
N GLN A 56 -2.90 -13.25 3.89
CA GLN A 56 -2.14 -14.27 4.58
C GLN A 56 -0.64 -14.23 4.25
N MET A 57 -0.27 -13.97 2.98
CA MET A 57 1.11 -13.82 2.56
C MET A 57 1.74 -12.53 3.11
N ALA A 58 1.03 -11.41 3.10
CA ALA A 58 1.49 -10.15 3.63
C ALA A 58 1.83 -10.23 5.13
N ASP A 59 0.95 -10.87 5.91
CA ASP A 59 1.15 -11.07 7.34
C ASP A 59 2.31 -12.03 7.62
N CYS A 60 2.34 -13.18 6.92
CA CYS A 60 3.38 -14.20 7.09
C CYS A 60 4.78 -13.69 6.74
N TYR A 61 4.89 -12.94 5.64
CA TYR A 61 6.16 -12.42 5.13
C TYR A 61 6.53 -11.06 5.71
N LYS A 62 5.65 -10.46 6.55
CA LYS A 62 5.81 -9.09 7.07
C LYS A 62 5.99 -8.05 5.96
N ARG A 63 5.23 -8.23 4.88
CA ARG A 63 5.28 -7.43 3.66
C ARG A 63 3.87 -6.86 3.34
N PRO A 64 3.39 -5.87 4.10
CA PRO A 64 2.07 -5.24 3.86
C PRO A 64 1.97 -4.58 2.48
N ASP A 65 3.09 -4.23 1.85
CA ASP A 65 3.17 -3.74 0.48
C ASP A 65 2.63 -4.75 -0.56
N LEU A 66 2.59 -6.05 -0.26
CA LEU A 66 1.96 -7.04 -1.14
C LEU A 66 0.46 -6.79 -1.34
N CYS A 67 -0.23 -6.21 -0.36
CA CYS A 67 -1.64 -5.83 -0.49
C CYS A 67 -1.81 -4.69 -1.50
N ASN A 68 -0.97 -3.65 -1.42
CA ASN A 68 -0.98 -2.57 -2.40
C ASN A 68 -0.62 -3.08 -3.81
N TYR A 69 0.45 -3.88 -3.92
CA TYR A 69 0.85 -4.49 -5.18
C TYR A 69 -0.28 -5.29 -5.83
N TYR A 70 -0.97 -6.13 -5.04
CA TYR A 70 -2.12 -6.88 -5.57
C TYR A 70 -3.25 -5.97 -6.04
N CYS A 71 -3.61 -4.97 -5.23
CA CYS A 71 -4.69 -4.05 -5.58
C CYS A 71 -4.36 -3.26 -6.84
N SER A 72 -3.15 -2.73 -6.98
CA SER A 72 -2.75 -1.89 -8.11
C SER A 72 -2.50 -2.68 -9.41
N HIS A 73 -2.18 -4.00 -9.34
CA HIS A 73 -1.78 -4.78 -10.52
C HIS A 73 -2.72 -5.93 -10.89
N LYS A 74 -3.49 -6.48 -9.94
CA LYS A 74 -4.26 -7.72 -10.14
C LYS A 74 -5.75 -7.58 -9.88
N CYS A 75 -6.15 -6.69 -9.01
CA CYS A 75 -7.56 -6.46 -8.70
C CYS A 75 -8.17 -5.48 -9.72
N GLU A 76 -9.22 -5.87 -10.44
CA GLU A 76 -9.86 -5.01 -11.45
C GLU A 76 -10.36 -3.67 -10.86
N ILE A 77 -10.86 -3.69 -9.63
CA ILE A 77 -11.29 -2.48 -8.91
C ILE A 77 -10.05 -1.67 -8.47
N GLY A 78 -9.09 -2.35 -7.83
CA GLY A 78 -7.89 -1.70 -7.32
C GLY A 78 -7.05 -1.06 -8.44
N TYR A 79 -6.92 -1.71 -9.59
CA TYR A 79 -6.23 -1.17 -10.77
C TYR A 79 -6.75 0.22 -11.19
N ARG A 80 -8.04 0.53 -10.93
CA ARG A 80 -8.65 1.82 -11.27
C ARG A 80 -8.51 2.87 -10.17
N TYR A 81 -8.43 2.46 -8.91
CA TYR A 81 -8.60 3.36 -7.77
C TYR A 81 -7.45 3.35 -6.76
N VAL A 82 -6.54 2.38 -6.86
CA VAL A 82 -5.44 2.23 -5.92
C VAL A 82 -4.12 2.50 -6.65
N PRO A 83 -3.43 3.60 -6.34
CA PRO A 83 -2.12 3.88 -6.92
C PRO A 83 -1.10 2.85 -6.42
N GLU A 84 -0.13 2.52 -7.29
CA GLU A 84 1.04 1.78 -6.85
C GLU A 84 1.90 2.66 -5.96
N ILE A 85 2.33 2.11 -4.82
CA ILE A 85 3.10 2.83 -3.81
C ILE A 85 4.46 2.16 -3.67
N GLU A 86 5.51 2.95 -3.77
CA GLU A 86 6.86 2.52 -3.44
C GLU A 86 7.24 2.96 -2.02
N MET A 87 7.80 2.00 -1.26
CA MET A 87 8.28 2.30 0.09
C MET A 87 9.60 3.06 0.03
N SER A 88 9.68 4.13 0.82
CA SER A 88 10.90 4.90 1.01
C SER A 88 11.23 5.08 2.50
N GLU A 89 12.35 5.72 2.80
CA GLU A 89 12.75 6.04 4.17
C GLU A 89 11.78 7.05 4.80
N LEU A 90 11.52 6.92 6.11
CA LEU A 90 10.58 7.78 6.85
C LEU A 90 10.85 9.27 6.64
N SER A 91 12.13 9.67 6.64
CA SER A 91 12.52 11.06 6.43
C SER A 91 12.06 11.60 5.07
N SER A 92 12.21 10.80 4.00
CA SER A 92 11.74 11.14 2.66
C SER A 92 10.22 11.23 2.61
N ILE A 93 9.53 10.24 3.20
CA ILE A 93 8.06 10.23 3.29
C ILE A 93 7.54 11.50 3.95
N ILE A 94 8.11 11.88 5.09
CA ILE A 94 7.70 13.07 5.85
C ILE A 94 7.95 14.35 5.03
N LEU A 95 9.12 14.47 4.39
CA LEU A 95 9.44 15.64 3.56
C LEU A 95 8.51 15.76 2.36
N GLU A 96 8.22 14.67 1.68
CA GLU A 96 7.30 14.64 0.55
C GLU A 96 5.86 14.96 0.98
N THR A 97 5.43 14.43 2.14
CA THR A 97 4.11 14.74 2.71
C THR A 97 3.97 16.22 3.02
N ILE A 98 4.95 16.81 3.71
CA ILE A 98 4.94 18.24 4.06
C ILE A 98 4.95 19.08 2.77
N ALA A 99 5.83 18.79 1.82
CA ALA A 99 5.90 19.52 0.56
C ALA A 99 4.57 19.45 -0.21
N SER A 100 3.92 18.29 -0.26
CA SER A 100 2.63 18.11 -0.93
C SER A 100 1.51 18.91 -0.24
N LEU A 101 1.51 18.98 1.10
CA LEU A 101 0.55 19.77 1.87
C LEU A 101 0.78 21.29 1.66
N ASP A 102 2.04 21.74 1.63
CA ASP A 102 2.38 23.15 1.40
C ASP A 102 1.98 23.61 0.00
N GLU A 103 2.02 22.74 -1.01
CA GLU A 103 1.55 23.05 -2.36
C GLU A 103 0.03 23.29 -2.45
N ILE A 104 -0.77 22.79 -1.51
CA ILE A 104 -2.23 22.97 -1.48
C ILE A 104 -2.65 24.23 -0.77
N ASN A 105 -1.92 24.68 0.25
CA ASN A 105 -2.27 25.83 1.05
C ASN A 105 -2.65 27.09 0.22
N PRO A 106 -1.87 27.52 -0.79
CA PRO A 106 -2.21 28.68 -1.61
C PRO A 106 -3.44 28.45 -2.52
N LEU A 107 -3.85 27.20 -2.74
CA LEU A 107 -4.96 26.83 -3.63
C LEU A 107 -6.31 26.76 -2.91
N THR A 108 -6.32 26.77 -1.58
CA THR A 108 -7.53 26.61 -0.75
C THR A 108 -8.59 27.68 -1.08
N GLY A 109 -8.18 28.94 -1.25
CA GLY A 109 -9.10 30.01 -1.60
C GLY A 109 -9.77 29.81 -2.97
N ARG A 110 -9.02 29.32 -3.96
CA ARG A 110 -9.55 29.02 -5.31
C ARG A 110 -10.50 27.82 -5.28
N LEU A 111 -10.15 26.77 -4.53
CA LEU A 111 -11.01 25.60 -4.36
C LEU A 111 -12.37 25.98 -3.73
N ILE A 112 -12.37 26.83 -2.71
CA ILE A 112 -13.60 27.35 -2.08
C ILE A 112 -14.45 28.14 -3.09
N GLN A 113 -13.83 28.95 -3.94
CA GLN A 113 -14.55 29.70 -4.98
C GLN A 113 -15.23 28.76 -5.98
N ILE A 114 -14.51 27.78 -6.50
CA ILE A 114 -15.03 26.77 -7.43
C ILE A 114 -16.17 25.94 -6.78
N ALA A 115 -16.02 25.57 -5.52
CA ALA A 115 -17.01 24.75 -4.82
C ALA A 115 -18.29 25.50 -4.42
N ARG A 116 -18.35 26.83 -4.59
CA ARG A 116 -19.40 27.68 -4.00
C ARG A 116 -20.79 27.40 -4.54
N ASP A 117 -20.93 27.09 -5.80
CA ASP A 117 -22.22 26.80 -6.45
C ASP A 117 -22.45 25.31 -6.72
N GLY A 118 -21.48 24.44 -6.37
CA GLY A 118 -21.56 23.01 -6.53
C GLY A 118 -21.43 22.55 -7.99
N LYS A 119 -20.93 23.40 -8.89
CA LYS A 119 -20.70 23.09 -10.30
C LYS A 119 -19.31 23.57 -10.70
N ILE A 120 -18.70 22.83 -11.62
CA ILE A 120 -17.42 23.21 -12.24
C ILE A 120 -17.72 23.67 -13.65
N THR A 121 -17.45 24.92 -13.92
CA THR A 121 -17.65 25.55 -15.25
C THR A 121 -16.42 25.33 -16.14
N ASP A 122 -16.57 25.50 -17.45
CA ASP A 122 -15.50 25.27 -18.44
C ASP A 122 -14.26 26.17 -18.20
N ASP A 123 -14.46 27.38 -17.66
CA ASP A 123 -13.39 28.30 -17.30
C ASP A 123 -12.68 27.94 -15.99
N GLU A 124 -13.33 27.16 -15.12
CA GLU A 124 -12.76 26.65 -13.87
C GLU A 124 -12.05 25.32 -14.01
N ILE A 125 -12.28 24.58 -15.10
CA ILE A 125 -11.82 23.21 -15.27
C ILE A 125 -10.29 23.06 -15.17
N LYS A 126 -9.54 24.08 -15.64
CA LYS A 126 -8.07 24.06 -15.55
C LYS A 126 -7.57 24.18 -14.11
N ASP A 127 -8.17 25.10 -13.35
CA ASP A 127 -7.80 25.32 -11.95
C ASP A 127 -8.20 24.09 -11.12
N PHE A 128 -9.40 23.57 -11.36
CA PHE A 128 -9.88 22.37 -10.68
C PHE A 128 -9.01 21.13 -10.98
N ALA A 129 -8.63 20.91 -12.24
CA ALA A 129 -7.74 19.82 -12.62
C ALA A 129 -6.36 19.94 -11.97
N PHE A 130 -5.82 21.17 -11.88
CA PHE A 130 -4.56 21.40 -11.19
C PHE A 130 -4.66 21.12 -9.68
N ILE A 131 -5.72 21.58 -9.03
CA ILE A 131 -5.98 21.35 -7.60
C ILE A 131 -6.19 19.85 -7.35
N SER A 132 -7.02 19.17 -8.16
CA SER A 132 -7.26 17.72 -8.06
C SER A 132 -5.95 16.95 -8.14
N HIS A 133 -5.09 17.27 -9.11
CA HIS A 133 -3.78 16.62 -9.24
C HIS A 133 -2.88 16.85 -8.01
N LYS A 134 -2.95 18.00 -7.35
CA LYS A 134 -2.21 18.24 -6.09
C LYS A 134 -2.79 17.43 -4.93
N LEU A 135 -4.12 17.32 -4.84
CA LEU A 135 -4.78 16.48 -3.84
C LEU A 135 -4.44 14.99 -4.03
N ASP A 136 -4.36 14.51 -5.28
CA ASP A 136 -3.93 13.14 -5.57
C ASP A 136 -2.52 12.86 -5.01
N LYS A 137 -1.59 13.81 -5.15
CA LYS A 137 -0.23 13.68 -4.58
C LYS A 137 -0.24 13.58 -3.05
N VAL A 138 -1.08 14.40 -2.38
CA VAL A 138 -1.23 14.30 -0.92
C VAL A 138 -1.80 12.95 -0.52
N SER A 139 -2.81 12.45 -1.24
CA SER A 139 -3.37 11.13 -0.99
C SER A 139 -2.30 10.04 -1.06
N VAL A 140 -1.51 10.02 -2.13
CA VAL A 140 -0.39 9.07 -2.29
C VAL A 140 0.63 9.19 -1.14
N ALA A 141 1.01 10.41 -0.76
CA ALA A 141 1.98 10.62 0.32
C ALA A 141 1.45 10.08 1.68
N ILE A 142 0.16 10.26 1.95
CA ILE A 142 -0.50 9.71 3.15
C ILE A 142 -0.52 8.18 3.09
N ASP A 143 -0.83 7.60 1.94
CA ASP A 143 -0.86 6.14 1.76
C ASP A 143 0.53 5.52 1.95
N VAL A 144 1.60 6.16 1.43
CA VAL A 144 3.00 5.75 1.67
C VAL A 144 3.33 5.78 3.16
N LEU A 145 2.92 6.82 3.88
CA LEU A 145 3.12 6.91 5.33
C LEU A 145 2.38 5.79 6.09
N ASN A 146 1.12 5.53 5.73
CA ASN A 146 0.34 4.44 6.32
C ASN A 146 0.99 3.07 6.05
N LEU A 147 1.48 2.84 4.85
CA LEU A 147 2.18 1.61 4.50
C LEU A 147 3.48 1.46 5.32
N TRP A 148 4.23 2.55 5.49
CA TRP A 148 5.44 2.55 6.32
C TRP A 148 5.12 2.20 7.79
N VAL A 149 4.05 2.78 8.36
CA VAL A 149 3.58 2.47 9.72
C VAL A 149 3.23 0.99 9.84
N ASN A 150 2.47 0.44 8.91
CA ASN A 150 2.06 -0.97 8.92
C ASN A 150 3.28 -1.91 8.81
N LYS A 151 4.26 -1.59 7.97
CA LYS A 151 5.50 -2.37 7.85
C LYS A 151 6.30 -2.34 9.14
N THR A 152 6.52 -1.15 9.69
CA THR A 152 7.29 -0.96 10.93
C THR A 152 6.60 -1.66 12.12
N ALA A 153 5.26 -1.69 12.14
CA ALA A 153 4.48 -2.45 13.10
C ALA A 153 4.63 -3.97 12.93
N SER A 154 4.62 -4.47 11.69
CA SER A 154 4.81 -5.90 11.40
C SER A 154 6.21 -6.42 11.81
N GLU A 155 7.19 -5.52 11.85
CA GLU A 155 8.56 -5.77 12.34
C GLU A 155 8.71 -5.59 13.86
N ASN A 156 7.61 -5.29 14.58
CA ASN A 156 7.59 -4.96 16.03
C ASN A 156 8.41 -3.74 16.43
N ASN A 157 8.66 -2.80 15.52
CA ASN A 157 9.39 -1.57 15.76
C ASN A 157 8.47 -0.41 16.21
N ILE A 158 7.14 -0.58 16.06
CA ILE A 158 6.08 0.31 16.58
C ILE A 158 5.05 -0.52 17.33
N ASN A 159 4.62 -0.05 18.50
CA ASN A 159 3.48 -0.61 19.21
C ASN A 159 2.18 -0.10 18.58
N ILE A 160 1.62 -0.90 17.66
CA ILE A 160 0.41 -0.52 16.90
C ILE A 160 -0.82 -0.37 17.81
N ASP A 161 -0.92 -1.17 18.88
CA ASP A 161 -2.06 -1.10 19.81
C ASP A 161 -2.05 0.23 20.57
N MET A 162 -0.89 0.66 21.05
CA MET A 162 -0.75 1.97 21.66
C MET A 162 -1.05 3.11 20.69
N LEU A 163 -0.59 3.01 19.44
CA LEU A 163 -0.87 4.02 18.42
C LEU A 163 -2.38 4.13 18.15
N ASN A 164 -3.08 3.01 18.05
CA ASN A 164 -4.53 3.00 17.83
C ASN A 164 -5.30 3.56 19.03
N ILE A 165 -4.90 3.21 20.26
CA ILE A 165 -5.49 3.76 21.48
C ILE A 165 -5.33 5.30 21.54
N GLU A 166 -4.17 5.83 21.17
CA GLU A 166 -3.96 7.27 21.15
C GLU A 166 -4.79 7.95 20.03
N LYS A 167 -4.93 7.33 18.85
CA LYS A 167 -5.81 7.82 17.79
C LYS A 167 -7.27 7.90 18.24
N GLU A 168 -7.79 6.84 18.89
CA GLU A 168 -9.16 6.81 19.41
C GLU A 168 -9.45 7.88 20.47
N LYS A 169 -8.45 8.38 21.17
CA LYS A 169 -8.61 9.49 22.13
C LYS A 169 -8.79 10.85 21.44
N LEU A 170 -8.25 11.00 20.20
CA LEU A 170 -8.37 12.23 19.43
C LEU A 170 -9.74 12.40 18.77
N ASP A 171 -10.49 11.30 18.61
CA ASP A 171 -11.84 11.28 18.00
C ASP A 171 -12.97 11.55 19.02
N LYS A 172 -12.64 11.81 20.28
CA LYS A 172 -13.58 12.11 21.40
C LYS A 172 -13.57 13.58 21.78
#